data_e68ac4ab2ace579390dda39647d1e538
#
_entry.id   e68ac4ab2ace579390dda39647d1e538
#
_cell.length_a   1.000
_cell.length_b   1.000
_cell.length_c   1.000
_cell.angle_alpha   90.00
_cell.angle_beta   90.00
_cell.angle_gamma   90.00
#
_symmetry.space_group_name_H-M   'P 1'
#
loop_
_entity.id
_entity.type
_entity.pdbx_description
1 polymer ?
#
loop_
_entity_poly.entity_id
_entity_poly.type
_entity_poly.pdbx_seq_one_letter_code
_entity_poly.pdbx_strand_id
1 'polypeptide(L)'
;MEGKVNLREMESRAKFSQQVETSRLGAEAVSFGEMPPEKSEQPSAGERKKISEFFNRIVDEYAQKNTILESVVMRRFNRYEYNNAVRDLLQLRGDIYPLPEKSIRGVNHFNPASGIMPRSVRVSNRTLGKNQVERQILKGVNPFAIDLQAEHGFNNQGEQLSTSTILLESLLKLGRSIVDSPNFDSYTNLADTFFTEDDIPIKEKLRPFLGKAFRRPVTEIALNRYANYYESEKQKTSSHSRALKNVVAATLASPKFLYVVEEKSEASKKIPLSDYELAQRLALFLWSSIPDEALISVAQKGQLRKPDILKREIRRMLLDRRSRALSENFARQWLRLDQLVTAVPDFDRFG
;
A
#
# COMPACT_ATOMS: atom_id res chain seq x y z
N MET A 1 3.26 -35.37 -18.08
CA MET A 1 3.04 -33.92 -18.31
C MET A 1 4.21 -33.43 -19.12
N GLU A 2 3.99 -33.01 -20.36
CA GLU A 2 5.03 -32.33 -21.14
C GLU A 2 5.37 -31.02 -20.45
N GLY A 3 6.66 -30.78 -20.25
CA GLY A 3 7.14 -29.61 -19.52
C GLY A 3 6.69 -28.31 -20.21
N LYS A 4 6.30 -27.33 -19.41
CA LYS A 4 5.85 -26.00 -19.87
C LYS A 4 6.91 -25.21 -20.65
N VAL A 5 8.15 -25.70 -20.73
CA VAL A 5 9.29 -25.01 -21.35
C VAL A 5 9.89 -25.92 -22.42
N ASN A 6 9.77 -25.50 -23.69
CA ASN A 6 10.43 -26.19 -24.82
C ASN A 6 11.67 -25.41 -25.28
N LEU A 7 12.83 -25.87 -24.89
CA LEU A 7 14.12 -25.23 -25.27
C LEU A 7 14.64 -25.67 -26.65
N ARG A 8 14.03 -26.66 -27.32
CA ARG A 8 14.52 -27.17 -28.61
C ARG A 8 14.45 -26.17 -29.75
N GLU A 9 13.55 -25.18 -29.65
CA GLU A 9 13.41 -24.12 -30.65
C GLU A 9 14.37 -22.95 -30.43
N MET A 10 15.11 -22.95 -29.33
CA MET A 10 16.01 -21.88 -28.94
C MET A 10 17.45 -22.15 -29.37
N GLU A 11 17.71 -22.13 -30.68
CA GLU A 11 19.00 -22.47 -31.28
C GLU A 11 20.06 -21.34 -31.20
N SER A 12 19.68 -20.14 -30.79
CA SER A 12 20.60 -19.01 -30.74
C SER A 12 20.26 -18.02 -29.60
N ARG A 13 21.28 -17.28 -29.14
CA ARG A 13 21.07 -16.21 -28.13
C ARG A 13 20.03 -15.18 -28.56
N ALA A 14 19.90 -14.92 -29.86
CA ALA A 14 18.90 -14.00 -30.39
C ALA A 14 17.46 -14.51 -30.18
N LYS A 15 17.22 -15.82 -30.36
CA LYS A 15 15.92 -16.45 -30.10
C LYS A 15 15.57 -16.44 -28.61
N PHE A 16 16.54 -16.68 -27.71
CA PHE A 16 16.32 -16.54 -26.27
C PHE A 16 15.92 -15.12 -25.90
N SER A 17 16.54 -14.11 -26.49
CA SER A 17 16.18 -12.69 -26.24
C SER A 17 14.81 -12.32 -26.80
N GLN A 18 14.30 -13.01 -27.82
CA GLN A 18 12.95 -12.80 -28.36
C GLN A 18 11.86 -13.48 -27.51
N GLN A 19 12.21 -14.58 -26.82
CA GLN A 19 11.30 -15.37 -25.97
C GLN A 19 11.70 -15.26 -24.50
N VAL A 20 11.69 -14.04 -23.97
CA VAL A 20 12.16 -13.74 -22.61
C VAL A 20 11.37 -14.49 -21.54
N GLU A 21 10.06 -14.63 -21.70
CA GLU A 21 9.24 -15.37 -20.74
C GLU A 21 9.64 -16.84 -20.67
N THR A 22 9.90 -17.47 -21.83
CA THR A 22 10.43 -18.85 -21.87
C THR A 22 11.81 -18.94 -21.22
N SER A 23 12.66 -17.92 -21.41
CA SER A 23 13.98 -17.85 -20.76
C SER A 23 13.87 -17.71 -19.24
N ARG A 24 12.90 -16.92 -18.74
CA ARG A 24 12.61 -16.78 -17.31
C ARG A 24 12.12 -18.10 -16.71
N LEU A 25 11.15 -18.74 -17.35
CA LEU A 25 10.65 -20.05 -16.94
C LEU A 25 11.74 -21.12 -16.98
N GLY A 26 12.64 -21.06 -17.96
CA GLY A 26 13.81 -21.94 -18.05
C GLY A 26 14.77 -21.74 -16.88
N ALA A 27 15.06 -20.49 -16.49
CA ALA A 27 15.89 -20.18 -15.34
C ALA A 27 15.31 -20.76 -14.04
N GLU A 28 14.00 -20.58 -13.83
CA GLU A 28 13.27 -21.09 -12.67
C GLU A 28 13.31 -22.63 -12.65
N ALA A 29 12.91 -23.30 -13.74
CA ALA A 29 12.85 -24.75 -13.82
C ALA A 29 14.22 -25.41 -13.59
N VAL A 30 15.30 -24.81 -14.11
CA VAL A 30 16.67 -25.29 -13.85
C VAL A 30 17.07 -25.04 -12.40
N SER A 31 16.76 -23.89 -11.83
CA SER A 31 17.12 -23.56 -10.45
C SER A 31 16.43 -24.45 -9.42
N PHE A 32 15.16 -24.79 -9.65
CA PHE A 32 14.38 -25.69 -8.79
C PHE A 32 14.60 -27.18 -9.06
N GLY A 33 15.42 -27.52 -10.05
CA GLY A 33 15.72 -28.92 -10.39
C GLY A 33 14.60 -29.63 -11.17
N GLU A 34 13.65 -28.89 -11.73
CA GLU A 34 12.55 -29.41 -12.55
C GLU A 34 13.04 -29.74 -13.98
N MET A 35 14.17 -29.16 -14.39
CA MET A 35 14.84 -29.43 -15.67
C MET A 35 16.32 -29.74 -15.47
N PRO A 36 16.87 -30.69 -16.23
CA PRO A 36 16.20 -31.64 -17.16
C PRO A 36 15.28 -32.60 -16.41
N PRO A 37 14.36 -33.32 -17.10
CA PRO A 37 13.52 -34.34 -16.48
C PRO A 37 14.36 -35.38 -15.73
N GLU A 38 13.84 -35.94 -14.63
CA GLU A 38 14.56 -36.87 -13.72
C GLU A 38 15.25 -38.05 -14.43
N LYS A 39 14.66 -38.52 -15.56
CA LYS A 39 15.20 -39.66 -16.35
C LYS A 39 16.34 -39.27 -17.30
N SER A 40 16.65 -37.99 -17.39
CA SER A 40 17.73 -37.48 -18.25
C SER A 40 19.01 -37.29 -17.43
N GLU A 41 20.15 -37.21 -18.12
CA GLU A 41 21.43 -36.88 -17.50
C GLU A 41 21.29 -35.51 -16.77
N GLN A 42 21.67 -35.50 -15.51
CA GLN A 42 21.50 -34.32 -14.66
C GLN A 42 22.76 -33.47 -14.64
N PRO A 43 22.67 -32.15 -14.86
CA PRO A 43 23.83 -31.28 -14.76
C PRO A 43 24.35 -31.22 -13.33
N SER A 44 25.63 -31.10 -13.17
CA SER A 44 26.27 -30.82 -11.88
C SER A 44 25.76 -29.50 -11.28
N ALA A 45 25.89 -29.30 -9.98
CA ALA A 45 25.51 -28.06 -9.32
C ALA A 45 26.19 -26.81 -9.94
N GLY A 46 27.46 -26.97 -10.40
CA GLY A 46 28.17 -25.88 -11.05
C GLY A 46 27.64 -25.56 -12.46
N GLU A 47 27.25 -26.56 -13.23
CA GLU A 47 26.64 -26.37 -14.55
C GLU A 47 25.22 -25.79 -14.40
N ARG A 48 24.42 -26.27 -13.45
CA ARG A 48 23.09 -25.75 -13.15
C ARG A 48 23.16 -24.27 -12.83
N LYS A 49 24.14 -23.86 -12.01
CA LYS A 49 24.35 -22.45 -11.67
C LYS A 49 24.71 -21.62 -12.92
N LYS A 50 25.60 -22.09 -13.78
CA LYS A 50 25.99 -21.41 -15.04
C LYS A 50 24.80 -21.25 -15.98
N ILE A 51 23.96 -22.29 -16.11
CA ILE A 51 22.74 -22.23 -16.93
C ILE A 51 21.75 -21.18 -16.39
N SER A 52 21.50 -21.19 -15.10
CA SER A 52 20.63 -20.18 -14.48
C SER A 52 21.17 -18.76 -14.64
N GLU A 53 22.47 -18.55 -14.45
CA GLU A 53 23.12 -17.25 -14.67
C GLU A 53 23.03 -16.80 -16.13
N PHE A 54 23.13 -17.72 -17.09
CA PHE A 54 22.97 -17.43 -18.51
C PHE A 54 21.54 -16.91 -18.81
N PHE A 55 20.51 -17.62 -18.37
CA PHE A 55 19.13 -17.20 -18.57
C PHE A 55 18.82 -15.87 -17.87
N ASN A 56 19.24 -15.70 -16.63
CA ASN A 56 19.03 -14.47 -15.88
C ASN A 56 19.69 -13.27 -16.59
N ARG A 57 20.89 -13.44 -17.13
CA ARG A 57 21.56 -12.39 -17.91
C ARG A 57 20.77 -11.99 -19.16
N ILE A 58 20.13 -12.94 -19.85
CA ILE A 58 19.29 -12.64 -21.02
C ILE A 58 18.05 -11.84 -20.59
N VAL A 59 17.41 -12.24 -19.51
CA VAL A 59 16.25 -11.54 -18.93
C VAL A 59 16.64 -10.11 -18.54
N ASP A 60 17.78 -9.94 -17.86
CA ASP A 60 18.28 -8.62 -17.43
C ASP A 60 18.64 -7.73 -18.63
N GLU A 61 19.34 -8.28 -19.64
CA GLU A 61 19.67 -7.53 -20.86
C GLU A 61 18.42 -7.09 -21.62
N TYR A 62 17.40 -7.95 -21.68
CA TYR A 62 16.13 -7.60 -22.29
C TYR A 62 15.40 -6.52 -21.50
N ALA A 63 15.32 -6.65 -20.20
CA ALA A 63 14.70 -5.67 -19.33
C ALA A 63 15.37 -4.29 -19.43
N GLN A 64 16.71 -4.26 -19.55
CA GLN A 64 17.46 -3.01 -19.76
C GLN A 64 17.20 -2.38 -21.12
N LYS A 65 17.10 -3.18 -22.18
CA LYS A 65 16.89 -2.68 -23.56
C LYS A 65 15.46 -2.31 -23.85
N ASN A 66 14.52 -3.05 -23.28
CA ASN A 66 13.08 -2.91 -23.50
C ASN A 66 12.38 -2.35 -22.26
N THR A 67 12.99 -1.38 -21.59
CA THR A 67 12.29 -0.65 -20.53
C THR A 67 11.11 0.08 -21.18
N ILE A 68 9.97 -0.60 -21.28
CA ILE A 68 8.71 0.01 -21.67
C ILE A 68 8.39 0.97 -20.53
N LEU A 69 8.46 2.27 -20.84
CA LEU A 69 7.99 3.30 -19.93
C LEU A 69 6.46 3.26 -19.99
N GLU A 70 5.88 2.31 -19.27
CA GLU A 70 4.44 2.31 -19.07
C GLU A 70 4.08 3.57 -18.28
N SER A 71 3.03 4.27 -18.74
CA SER A 71 2.50 5.40 -17.99
C SER A 71 1.98 4.84 -16.66
N VAL A 72 2.37 5.46 -15.55
CA VAL A 72 1.86 5.05 -14.24
C VAL A 72 0.34 5.20 -14.26
N VAL A 73 -0.35 4.08 -14.08
CA VAL A 73 -1.81 4.06 -14.04
C VAL A 73 -2.27 4.75 -12.76
N MET A 74 -3.13 5.76 -12.92
CA MET A 74 -3.80 6.38 -11.78
C MET A 74 -4.58 5.30 -11.02
N ARG A 75 -4.28 5.13 -9.74
CA ARG A 75 -4.99 4.17 -8.89
C ARG A 75 -5.60 4.84 -7.67
N ARG A 76 -6.68 4.28 -7.16
CA ARG A 76 -7.20 4.67 -5.86
C ARG A 76 -6.42 3.98 -4.72
N PHE A 77 -6.63 4.45 -3.52
CA PHE A 77 -6.24 3.65 -2.34
C PHE A 77 -6.99 2.32 -2.35
N ASN A 78 -6.28 1.25 -2.01
CA ASN A 78 -6.91 0.01 -1.62
C ASN A 78 -7.48 0.14 -0.19
N ARG A 79 -8.21 -0.88 0.25
CA ARG A 79 -8.88 -0.89 1.54
C ARG A 79 -7.92 -0.69 2.73
N TYR A 80 -6.74 -1.29 2.68
CA TYR A 80 -5.74 -1.17 3.72
C TYR A 80 -5.11 0.23 3.76
N GLU A 81 -4.73 0.77 2.61
CA GLU A 81 -4.17 2.11 2.47
C GLU A 81 -5.19 3.19 2.88
N TYR A 82 -6.47 3.04 2.50
CA TYR A 82 -7.53 3.96 2.90
C TYR A 82 -7.69 4.01 4.42
N ASN A 83 -7.76 2.84 5.08
CA ASN A 83 -7.82 2.76 6.53
C ASN A 83 -6.66 3.50 7.20
N ASN A 84 -5.44 3.22 6.77
CA ASN A 84 -4.25 3.84 7.36
C ASN A 84 -4.19 5.34 7.09
N ALA A 85 -4.53 5.77 5.86
CA ALA A 85 -4.57 7.18 5.49
C ALA A 85 -5.59 7.98 6.33
N VAL A 86 -6.79 7.43 6.53
CA VAL A 86 -7.82 8.07 7.38
C VAL A 86 -7.40 8.08 8.83
N ARG A 87 -6.88 6.95 9.36
CA ARG A 87 -6.38 6.88 10.73
C ARG A 87 -5.31 7.95 10.99
N ASP A 88 -4.34 8.08 10.10
CA ASP A 88 -3.22 9.00 10.27
C ASP A 88 -3.63 10.46 10.00
N LEU A 89 -4.57 10.71 9.08
CA LEU A 89 -5.13 12.04 8.83
C LEU A 89 -5.91 12.57 10.03
N LEU A 90 -6.79 11.73 10.57
CA LEU A 90 -7.68 12.09 11.68
C LEU A 90 -7.09 11.77 13.06
N GLN A 91 -5.82 11.33 13.11
CA GLN A 91 -5.13 10.95 14.35
C GLN A 91 -5.95 9.99 15.22
N LEU A 92 -6.54 8.97 14.60
CA LEU A 92 -7.35 7.98 15.29
C LEU A 92 -6.48 7.01 16.11
N ARG A 93 -6.99 6.59 17.26
CA ARG A 93 -6.31 5.66 18.18
C ARG A 93 -6.26 4.21 17.68
N GLY A 94 -7.00 3.87 16.62
CA GLY A 94 -7.04 2.54 16.01
C GLY A 94 -7.61 2.57 14.60
N ASP A 95 -7.94 1.40 14.09
CA ASP A 95 -8.48 1.25 12.74
C ASP A 95 -9.92 1.73 12.62
N ILE A 96 -10.34 2.15 11.43
CA ILE A 96 -11.70 2.64 11.17
C ILE A 96 -12.70 1.48 10.98
N TYR A 97 -12.21 0.32 10.53
CA TYR A 97 -12.98 -0.90 10.34
C TYR A 97 -12.09 -2.15 10.46
N PRO A 98 -12.68 -3.36 10.60
CA PRO A 98 -11.89 -4.58 10.63
C PRO A 98 -11.13 -4.82 9.32
N LEU A 99 -9.85 -5.16 9.44
CA LEU A 99 -8.98 -5.51 8.32
C LEU A 99 -8.58 -6.98 8.41
N PRO A 100 -9.00 -7.84 7.47
CA PRO A 100 -8.57 -9.23 7.43
C PRO A 100 -7.05 -9.38 7.38
N GLU A 101 -6.38 -8.44 6.74
CA GLU A 101 -4.93 -8.38 6.60
C GLU A 101 -4.21 -8.29 7.95
N LYS A 102 -4.84 -7.67 8.96
CA LYS A 102 -4.31 -7.53 10.33
C LYS A 102 -4.77 -8.66 11.26
N SER A 103 -5.62 -9.55 10.79
CA SER A 103 -6.18 -10.64 11.60
C SER A 103 -5.19 -11.77 11.87
N ILE A 104 -3.99 -11.72 11.29
CA ILE A 104 -2.89 -12.61 11.67
C ILE A 104 -2.51 -12.25 13.09
N ARG A 105 -2.71 -13.20 14.00
CA ARG A 105 -2.42 -13.05 15.42
C ARG A 105 -1.02 -12.50 15.63
N GLY A 106 -0.95 -11.27 16.06
CA GLY A 106 0.24 -10.74 16.69
C GLY A 106 0.44 -11.40 18.05
N VAL A 107 0.85 -12.66 18.07
CA VAL A 107 1.46 -13.19 19.26
C VAL A 107 2.83 -12.54 19.29
N ASN A 108 3.18 -11.89 20.41
CA ASN A 108 4.46 -11.22 20.58
C ASN A 108 5.60 -12.26 20.67
N HIS A 109 5.84 -12.97 19.58
CA HIS A 109 6.93 -13.94 19.51
C HIS A 109 8.26 -13.27 19.19
N PHE A 110 8.21 -12.14 18.51
CA PHE A 110 9.39 -11.37 18.15
C PHE A 110 9.55 -10.17 19.07
N ASN A 111 10.72 -10.04 19.68
CA ASN A 111 11.10 -8.85 20.41
C ASN A 111 11.91 -7.93 19.50
N PRO A 112 11.32 -6.80 19.01
CA PRO A 112 12.02 -5.89 18.11
C PRO A 112 13.31 -5.28 18.70
N ALA A 113 13.35 -5.12 20.03
CA ALA A 113 14.52 -4.54 20.71
C ALA A 113 15.74 -5.47 20.69
N SER A 114 15.53 -6.78 20.73
CA SER A 114 16.61 -7.77 20.68
C SER A 114 16.90 -8.27 19.26
N GLY A 115 15.95 -8.13 18.32
CA GLY A 115 16.05 -8.70 16.98
C GLY A 115 16.04 -10.24 16.95
N ILE A 116 15.75 -10.90 18.06
CA ILE A 116 15.86 -12.36 18.20
C ILE A 116 14.48 -12.99 18.22
N MET A 117 14.28 -14.00 17.37
CA MET A 117 13.13 -14.90 17.43
C MET A 117 13.38 -15.98 18.49
N PRO A 118 12.36 -16.36 19.29
CA PRO A 118 12.48 -17.49 20.20
C PRO A 118 12.68 -18.81 19.40
N ARG A 119 13.41 -19.76 19.99
CA ARG A 119 13.68 -21.06 19.35
C ARG A 119 12.42 -21.89 19.11
N SER A 120 11.39 -21.67 19.89
CA SER A 120 10.10 -22.32 19.75
C SER A 120 8.97 -21.33 19.94
N VAL A 121 7.93 -21.47 19.13
CA VAL A 121 6.75 -20.61 19.17
C VAL A 121 5.51 -21.50 19.31
N ARG A 122 4.68 -21.23 20.33
CA ARG A 122 3.41 -21.94 20.48
C ARG A 122 2.39 -21.33 19.50
N VAL A 123 2.04 -22.06 18.45
CA VAL A 123 0.98 -21.69 17.53
C VAL A 123 -0.34 -22.32 17.97
N SER A 124 -1.44 -21.58 17.83
CA SER A 124 -2.77 -22.09 18.13
C SER A 124 -3.41 -22.60 16.84
N ASN A 125 -4.03 -23.75 16.89
CA ASN A 125 -4.84 -24.32 15.82
C ASN A 125 -6.27 -23.77 15.76
N ARG A 126 -6.61 -22.80 16.61
CA ARG A 126 -7.95 -22.20 16.60
C ARG A 126 -8.11 -21.32 15.37
N THR A 127 -9.13 -21.62 14.58
CA THR A 127 -9.66 -20.70 13.56
C THR A 127 -9.96 -19.34 14.17
N LEU A 128 -9.66 -18.27 13.44
CA LEU A 128 -9.93 -16.90 13.85
C LEU A 128 -11.45 -16.73 14.08
N GLY A 129 -11.89 -16.80 15.33
CA GLY A 129 -13.26 -16.52 15.70
C GLY A 129 -13.56 -15.01 15.67
N LYS A 130 -14.84 -14.64 15.62
CA LYS A 130 -15.33 -13.25 15.64
C LYS A 130 -14.72 -12.39 16.77
N ASN A 131 -14.26 -12.99 17.84
CA ASN A 131 -13.70 -12.29 19.02
C ASN A 131 -12.21 -11.93 18.90
N GLN A 132 -11.58 -12.19 17.76
CA GLN A 132 -10.13 -11.95 17.55
C GLN A 132 -9.86 -10.78 16.62
N VAL A 133 -10.87 -10.14 16.09
CA VAL A 133 -10.77 -8.86 15.39
C VAL A 133 -10.41 -7.79 16.42
N GLU A 134 -9.42 -6.95 16.10
CA GLU A 134 -9.05 -5.83 16.96
C GLU A 134 -10.30 -5.06 17.41
N ARG A 135 -10.46 -4.96 18.72
CA ARG A 135 -11.65 -4.30 19.33
C ARG A 135 -11.62 -2.78 19.19
N GLN A 136 -10.50 -2.23 18.73
CA GLN A 136 -10.33 -0.77 18.59
C GLN A 136 -10.67 -0.34 17.16
N ILE A 137 -11.95 -0.24 16.88
CA ILE A 137 -12.51 0.24 15.63
C ILE A 137 -13.63 1.24 15.87
N LEU A 138 -13.94 2.06 14.86
CA LEU A 138 -15.10 2.95 14.90
C LEU A 138 -16.39 2.15 14.79
N LYS A 139 -17.32 2.42 15.71
CA LYS A 139 -18.63 1.73 15.75
C LYS A 139 -19.51 2.15 14.57
N GLY A 140 -20.15 1.17 13.94
CA GLY A 140 -21.09 1.43 12.85
C GLY A 140 -20.41 1.73 11.50
N VAL A 141 -19.11 1.68 11.42
CA VAL A 141 -18.36 1.89 10.17
C VAL A 141 -18.13 0.55 9.47
N ASN A 142 -18.68 0.41 8.27
CA ASN A 142 -18.49 -0.78 7.43
C ASN A 142 -17.50 -0.46 6.31
N PRO A 143 -16.55 -1.37 6.04
CA PRO A 143 -15.61 -1.20 4.94
C PRO A 143 -16.32 -1.35 3.58
N PHE A 144 -15.72 -0.79 2.54
CA PHE A 144 -16.05 -1.17 1.17
C PHE A 144 -15.52 -2.58 0.83
N ALA A 145 -15.90 -3.12 -0.32
CA ALA A 145 -15.53 -4.47 -0.75
C ALA A 145 -14.01 -4.71 -0.72
N ILE A 146 -13.61 -5.95 -0.48
CA ILE A 146 -12.21 -6.37 -0.53
C ILE A 146 -11.69 -6.19 -1.95
N ASP A 147 -10.51 -5.60 -2.08
CA ASP A 147 -9.84 -5.42 -3.36
C ASP A 147 -9.33 -6.75 -3.91
N LEU A 148 -9.47 -6.93 -5.21
CA LEU A 148 -8.94 -8.10 -5.89
C LEU A 148 -7.41 -8.07 -5.88
N GLN A 149 -6.81 -9.24 -5.71
CA GLN A 149 -5.38 -9.43 -5.88
C GLN A 149 -5.06 -9.67 -7.35
N ALA A 150 -3.97 -9.09 -7.82
CA ALA A 150 -3.39 -9.42 -9.11
C ALA A 150 -2.75 -10.83 -9.09
N GLU A 151 -2.46 -11.40 -10.25
CA GLU A 151 -1.82 -12.73 -10.37
C GLU A 151 -0.53 -12.86 -9.57
N HIS A 152 0.26 -11.78 -9.49
CA HIS A 152 1.48 -11.71 -8.67
C HIS A 152 1.21 -11.56 -7.16
N GLY A 153 -0.05 -11.50 -6.72
CA GLY A 153 -0.45 -11.51 -5.31
C GLY A 153 -0.61 -10.14 -4.64
N PHE A 154 -0.29 -9.01 -5.32
CA PHE A 154 -0.48 -7.67 -4.77
C PHE A 154 -1.89 -7.13 -5.03
N ASN A 155 -2.43 -6.39 -4.08
CA ASN A 155 -3.77 -5.81 -4.11
C ASN A 155 -3.78 -4.29 -4.35
N ASN A 156 -2.68 -3.72 -4.83
CA ASN A 156 -2.54 -2.30 -5.11
C ASN A 156 -2.23 -1.97 -6.58
N GLN A 157 -2.43 -2.91 -7.48
CA GLN A 157 -2.27 -2.70 -8.91
C GLN A 157 -3.42 -1.88 -9.47
N GLY A 158 -3.12 -0.80 -10.19
CA GLY A 158 -4.10 0.16 -10.68
C GLY A 158 -5.19 -0.44 -11.55
N GLU A 159 -4.85 -1.40 -12.40
CA GLU A 159 -5.79 -2.09 -13.29
C GLU A 159 -6.84 -2.93 -12.53
N GLN A 160 -6.45 -3.48 -11.37
CA GLN A 160 -7.35 -4.27 -10.52
C GLN A 160 -8.21 -3.39 -9.60
N LEU A 161 -7.77 -2.15 -9.33
CA LEU A 161 -8.47 -1.21 -8.48
C LEU A 161 -9.52 -0.40 -9.26
N SER A 162 -10.43 -1.11 -9.91
CA SER A 162 -11.54 -0.50 -10.64
C SER A 162 -12.40 0.41 -9.75
N THR A 163 -13.01 1.42 -10.35
CA THR A 163 -13.92 2.33 -9.67
C THR A 163 -15.28 2.25 -10.33
N SER A 164 -16.20 1.54 -9.69
CA SER A 164 -17.61 1.49 -10.11
C SER A 164 -18.43 2.61 -9.46
N THR A 165 -19.58 2.96 -10.02
CA THR A 165 -20.52 3.91 -9.41
C THR A 165 -20.93 3.47 -8.00
N ILE A 166 -21.16 2.16 -7.81
CA ILE A 166 -21.50 1.58 -6.50
C ILE A 166 -20.37 1.80 -5.48
N LEU A 167 -19.12 1.64 -5.90
CA LEU A 167 -17.98 1.89 -5.03
C LEU A 167 -17.86 3.37 -4.66
N LEU A 168 -18.05 4.29 -5.60
CA LEU A 168 -18.07 5.73 -5.32
C LEU A 168 -19.15 6.10 -4.31
N GLU A 169 -20.35 5.58 -4.48
CA GLU A 169 -21.43 5.78 -3.51
C GLU A 169 -21.08 5.21 -2.13
N SER A 170 -20.46 4.03 -2.09
CA SER A 170 -19.98 3.41 -0.86
C SER A 170 -18.91 4.26 -0.15
N LEU A 171 -17.98 4.87 -0.90
CA LEU A 171 -16.95 5.74 -0.35
C LEU A 171 -17.52 7.07 0.19
N LEU A 172 -18.56 7.62 -0.47
CA LEU A 172 -19.28 8.79 0.04
C LEU A 172 -19.99 8.47 1.36
N LYS A 173 -20.69 7.33 1.42
CA LYS A 173 -21.34 6.85 2.65
C LYS A 173 -20.32 6.56 3.75
N LEU A 174 -19.19 5.96 3.39
CA LEU A 174 -18.12 5.64 4.33
C LEU A 174 -17.54 6.91 4.97
N GLY A 175 -17.17 7.92 4.19
CA GLY A 175 -16.64 9.17 4.72
C GLY A 175 -17.58 9.81 5.76
N ARG A 176 -18.90 9.74 5.53
CA ARG A 176 -19.90 10.22 6.48
C ARG A 176 -19.99 9.30 7.70
N SER A 177 -20.06 7.99 7.54
CA SER A 177 -20.18 7.04 8.65
C SER A 177 -18.99 7.11 9.64
N ILE A 178 -17.81 7.50 9.15
CA ILE A 178 -16.62 7.68 9.99
C ILE A 178 -16.83 8.81 10.98
N VAL A 179 -17.22 10.00 10.51
CA VAL A 179 -17.39 11.18 11.36
C VAL A 179 -18.69 11.15 12.19
N ASP A 180 -19.66 10.34 11.77
CA ASP A 180 -20.93 10.13 12.47
C ASP A 180 -20.85 8.96 13.47
N SER A 181 -19.74 8.25 13.54
CA SER A 181 -19.57 7.14 14.47
C SER A 181 -19.76 7.60 15.92
N PRO A 182 -20.55 6.87 16.75
CA PRO A 182 -20.84 7.27 18.14
C PRO A 182 -19.61 7.42 19.02
N ASN A 183 -18.50 6.78 18.67
CA ASN A 183 -17.24 6.87 19.40
C ASN A 183 -16.18 7.71 18.69
N PHE A 184 -16.51 8.45 17.65
CA PHE A 184 -15.55 9.23 16.86
C PHE A 184 -14.79 10.24 17.73
N ASP A 185 -15.48 11.07 18.49
CA ASP A 185 -14.85 12.15 19.28
C ASP A 185 -13.92 11.60 20.37
N SER A 186 -14.27 10.47 20.98
CA SER A 186 -13.37 9.79 21.93
C SER A 186 -12.24 9.03 21.28
N TYR A 187 -12.29 8.84 19.96
CA TYR A 187 -11.35 8.02 19.21
C TYR A 187 -10.31 8.84 18.45
N THR A 188 -10.61 10.11 18.15
CA THR A 188 -9.70 11.05 17.51
C THR A 188 -8.96 11.92 18.54
N ASN A 189 -7.68 12.20 18.28
CA ASN A 189 -6.93 13.21 19.05
C ASN A 189 -7.20 14.64 18.55
N LEU A 190 -8.05 14.82 17.54
CA LEU A 190 -8.42 16.11 16.98
C LEU A 190 -9.70 16.70 17.62
N ALA A 191 -10.37 15.98 18.53
CA ALA A 191 -11.63 16.40 19.14
C ALA A 191 -11.51 17.79 19.79
N ASP A 192 -10.51 17.98 20.63
CA ASP A 192 -10.29 19.19 21.43
C ASP A 192 -9.45 20.26 20.72
N THR A 193 -9.04 20.03 19.47
CA THR A 193 -8.20 20.97 18.71
C THR A 193 -8.86 21.39 17.41
N PHE A 194 -9.00 20.45 16.45
CA PHE A 194 -9.53 20.75 15.13
C PHE A 194 -11.03 20.96 15.12
N PHE A 195 -11.79 20.17 15.90
CA PHE A 195 -13.26 20.23 15.92
C PHE A 195 -13.84 21.21 16.96
N THR A 196 -13.00 21.82 17.79
CA THR A 196 -13.42 22.84 18.75
C THR A 196 -13.51 24.21 18.09
N GLU A 197 -14.50 24.98 18.47
CA GLU A 197 -14.66 26.37 18.05
C GLU A 197 -13.58 27.25 18.70
N ASP A 198 -12.89 28.03 17.89
CA ASP A 198 -11.83 28.94 18.27
C ASP A 198 -11.84 30.17 17.35
N ASP A 199 -10.98 31.14 17.61
CA ASP A 199 -10.87 32.38 16.82
C ASP A 199 -10.03 32.21 15.55
N ILE A 200 -9.55 30.98 15.24
CA ILE A 200 -8.75 30.73 14.04
C ILE A 200 -9.63 30.80 12.80
N PRO A 201 -9.30 31.66 11.80
CA PRO A 201 -10.05 31.71 10.56
C PRO A 201 -10.15 30.33 9.90
N ILE A 202 -11.34 29.95 9.44
CA ILE A 202 -11.60 28.61 8.89
C ILE A 202 -10.63 28.21 7.79
N LYS A 203 -10.21 29.14 6.94
CA LYS A 203 -9.23 28.85 5.89
C LYS A 203 -7.85 28.48 6.46
N GLU A 204 -7.43 29.12 7.54
CA GLU A 204 -6.16 28.78 8.20
C GLU A 204 -6.21 27.42 8.88
N LYS A 205 -7.35 27.07 9.48
CA LYS A 205 -7.61 25.75 10.06
C LYS A 205 -7.66 24.65 8.98
N LEU A 206 -8.31 24.91 7.84
CA LEU A 206 -8.49 23.94 6.77
C LEU A 206 -7.22 23.75 5.90
N ARG A 207 -6.39 24.76 5.74
CA ARG A 207 -5.21 24.71 4.85
C ARG A 207 -4.25 23.55 5.19
N PRO A 208 -3.76 23.39 6.43
CA PRO A 208 -2.89 22.27 6.79
C PRO A 208 -3.61 20.92 6.70
N PHE A 209 -4.86 20.85 7.11
CA PHE A 209 -5.66 19.62 7.04
C PHE A 209 -5.82 19.13 5.59
N LEU A 210 -6.25 20.00 4.69
CA LEU A 210 -6.43 19.66 3.29
C LEU A 210 -5.08 19.39 2.60
N GLY A 211 -4.03 20.11 2.97
CA GLY A 211 -2.66 19.87 2.48
C GLY A 211 -2.18 18.47 2.83
N LYS A 212 -2.40 18.02 4.06
CA LYS A 212 -2.11 16.67 4.52
C LYS A 212 -2.98 15.63 3.81
N ALA A 213 -4.29 15.86 3.70
CA ALA A 213 -5.21 14.96 3.03
C ALA A 213 -4.86 14.77 1.55
N PHE A 214 -4.50 15.82 0.84
CA PHE A 214 -4.17 15.79 -0.60
C PHE A 214 -2.68 15.57 -0.88
N ARG A 215 -1.87 15.41 0.17
CA ARG A 215 -0.43 15.10 0.11
C ARG A 215 0.38 16.15 -0.68
N ARG A 216 -0.15 17.36 -0.78
CA ARG A 216 0.49 18.53 -1.44
C ARG A 216 -0.19 19.82 -1.00
N PRO A 217 0.42 20.98 -1.19
CA PRO A 217 -0.23 22.26 -0.89
C PRO A 217 -1.59 22.38 -1.56
N VAL A 218 -2.58 22.85 -0.80
CA VAL A 218 -3.92 23.09 -1.34
C VAL A 218 -3.94 24.42 -2.11
N THR A 219 -4.56 24.41 -3.29
CA THR A 219 -4.75 25.64 -4.08
C THR A 219 -5.80 26.55 -3.44
N GLU A 220 -5.69 27.87 -3.61
CA GLU A 220 -6.67 28.83 -3.08
C GLU A 220 -8.10 28.55 -3.57
N ILE A 221 -8.25 28.11 -4.83
CA ILE A 221 -9.56 27.73 -5.38
C ILE A 221 -10.16 26.57 -4.61
N ALA A 222 -9.38 25.54 -4.33
CA ALA A 222 -9.84 24.39 -3.57
C ALA A 222 -10.13 24.77 -2.12
N LEU A 223 -9.24 25.54 -1.48
CA LEU A 223 -9.42 26.01 -0.12
C LEU A 223 -10.71 26.83 0.04
N ASN A 224 -10.96 27.78 -0.88
CA ASN A 224 -12.18 28.57 -0.88
C ASN A 224 -13.43 27.70 -1.01
N ARG A 225 -13.40 26.68 -1.87
CA ARG A 225 -14.52 25.73 -2.03
C ARG A 225 -14.86 25.01 -0.71
N TYR A 226 -13.84 24.51 0.00
CA TYR A 226 -14.06 23.84 1.28
C TYR A 226 -14.47 24.81 2.39
N ALA A 227 -13.92 26.01 2.41
CA ALA A 227 -14.34 27.05 3.36
C ALA A 227 -15.82 27.48 3.14
N ASN A 228 -16.22 27.71 1.90
CA ASN A 228 -17.60 28.03 1.56
C ASN A 228 -18.56 26.88 1.91
N TYR A 229 -18.13 25.63 1.70
CA TYR A 229 -18.89 24.46 2.12
C TYR A 229 -19.06 24.43 3.65
N TYR A 230 -17.99 24.69 4.40
CA TYR A 230 -18.05 24.79 5.86
C TYR A 230 -19.07 25.85 6.30
N GLU A 231 -19.02 27.07 5.72
CA GLU A 231 -19.96 28.15 6.08
C GLU A 231 -21.42 27.75 5.82
N SER A 232 -21.67 27.15 4.65
CA SER A 232 -23.00 26.62 4.31
C SER A 232 -23.48 25.56 5.31
N GLU A 233 -22.62 24.65 5.72
CA GLU A 233 -22.96 23.59 6.68
C GLU A 233 -23.11 24.16 8.12
N LYS A 234 -22.31 25.16 8.50
CA LYS A 234 -22.45 25.86 9.79
C LYS A 234 -23.81 26.57 9.90
N GLN A 235 -24.23 27.21 8.81
CA GLN A 235 -25.58 27.85 8.77
C GLN A 235 -26.71 26.82 8.90
N LYS A 236 -26.61 25.66 8.23
CA LYS A 236 -27.63 24.61 8.28
C LYS A 236 -27.70 23.88 9.62
N THR A 237 -26.56 23.63 10.24
CA THR A 237 -26.49 22.81 11.45
C THR A 237 -26.38 23.59 12.74
N SER A 238 -26.13 24.89 12.67
CA SER A 238 -25.84 25.78 13.80
C SER A 238 -24.72 25.22 14.71
N SER A 239 -23.80 24.44 14.15
CA SER A 239 -22.75 23.77 14.91
C SER A 239 -21.42 23.78 14.14
N HIS A 240 -20.39 24.38 14.76
CA HIS A 240 -19.03 24.41 14.25
C HIS A 240 -18.47 23.00 14.06
N SER A 241 -18.54 22.18 15.11
CA SER A 241 -18.02 20.79 15.06
C SER A 241 -18.72 19.96 13.96
N ARG A 242 -20.06 20.09 13.84
CA ARG A 242 -20.81 19.36 12.82
C ARG A 242 -20.44 19.80 11.40
N ALA A 243 -20.30 21.10 11.19
CA ALA A 243 -19.87 21.64 9.89
C ALA A 243 -18.47 21.13 9.49
N LEU A 244 -17.51 21.11 10.44
CA LEU A 244 -16.19 20.56 10.20
C LEU A 244 -16.23 19.04 9.93
N LYS A 245 -17.03 18.27 10.67
CA LYS A 245 -17.23 16.83 10.39
C LYS A 245 -17.76 16.60 8.97
N ASN A 246 -18.67 17.46 8.48
CA ASN A 246 -19.16 17.36 7.10
C ASN A 246 -18.06 17.70 6.08
N VAL A 247 -17.21 18.71 6.36
CA VAL A 247 -16.03 19.01 5.53
C VAL A 247 -15.04 17.84 5.49
N VAL A 248 -14.78 17.20 6.63
CA VAL A 248 -13.94 16.00 6.71
C VAL A 248 -14.53 14.87 5.87
N ALA A 249 -15.83 14.57 6.01
CA ALA A 249 -16.51 13.55 5.22
C ALA A 249 -16.38 13.79 3.71
N ALA A 250 -16.57 15.05 3.27
CA ALA A 250 -16.39 15.45 1.88
C ALA A 250 -14.94 15.31 1.42
N THR A 251 -13.97 15.58 2.29
CA THR A 251 -12.55 15.40 2.02
C THR A 251 -12.19 13.94 1.81
N LEU A 252 -12.67 13.05 2.70
CA LEU A 252 -12.42 11.61 2.63
C LEU A 252 -13.01 10.93 1.38
N ALA A 253 -14.05 11.52 0.80
CA ALA A 253 -14.67 11.07 -0.45
C ALA A 253 -14.12 11.78 -1.70
N SER A 254 -13.25 12.78 -1.51
CA SER A 254 -12.69 13.54 -2.63
C SER A 254 -11.76 12.68 -3.48
N PRO A 255 -11.84 12.77 -4.83
CA PRO A 255 -10.85 12.15 -5.71
C PRO A 255 -9.41 12.53 -5.37
N LYS A 256 -9.15 13.77 -4.89
CA LYS A 256 -7.81 14.21 -4.47
C LYS A 256 -7.29 13.45 -3.25
N PHE A 257 -8.16 12.93 -2.40
CA PHE A 257 -7.80 12.06 -1.29
C PHE A 257 -7.69 10.61 -1.74
N LEU A 258 -8.70 10.13 -2.47
CA LEU A 258 -8.85 8.73 -2.82
C LEU A 258 -7.80 8.21 -3.80
N TYR A 259 -7.37 9.06 -4.76
CA TYR A 259 -6.49 8.63 -5.84
C TYR A 259 -5.04 9.02 -5.62
N VAL A 260 -4.18 8.11 -5.99
CA VAL A 260 -2.73 8.31 -6.16
C VAL A 260 -2.54 8.77 -7.60
N VAL A 261 -2.23 10.06 -7.76
CA VAL A 261 -2.04 10.68 -9.06
C VAL A 261 -0.59 11.12 -9.17
N GLU A 262 0.06 10.77 -10.27
CA GLU A 262 1.37 11.25 -10.65
C GLU A 262 1.25 12.02 -11.95
N GLU A 263 2.14 13.01 -12.17
CA GLU A 263 2.14 13.77 -13.40
C GLU A 263 2.48 12.85 -14.58
N LYS A 264 1.69 12.94 -15.65
CA LYS A 264 1.93 12.12 -16.83
C LYS A 264 3.26 12.49 -17.46
N SER A 265 4.13 11.52 -17.58
CA SER A 265 5.25 11.56 -18.50
C SER A 265 4.72 11.44 -19.94
N GLU A 266 5.24 12.23 -20.86
CA GLU A 266 5.12 11.91 -22.29
C GLU A 266 5.74 10.53 -22.52
N ALA A 267 5.09 9.69 -23.32
CA ALA A 267 5.38 8.25 -23.46
C ALA A 267 6.83 7.86 -23.84
N SER A 268 7.71 8.82 -24.06
CA SER A 268 9.09 8.59 -24.50
C SER A 268 10.19 9.09 -23.57
N LYS A 269 9.85 9.77 -22.46
CA LYS A 269 10.86 10.35 -21.56
C LYS A 269 10.63 9.96 -20.10
N LYS A 270 11.69 9.47 -19.44
CA LYS A 270 11.71 9.33 -17.97
C LYS A 270 11.72 10.73 -17.35
N ILE A 271 10.63 11.12 -16.71
CA ILE A 271 10.56 12.37 -15.95
C ILE A 271 10.80 12.01 -14.48
N PRO A 272 11.74 12.69 -13.79
CA PRO A 272 11.90 12.50 -12.35
C PRO A 272 10.63 12.88 -11.61
N LEU A 273 10.25 12.08 -10.62
CA LEU A 273 9.14 12.42 -9.74
C LEU A 273 9.36 13.77 -9.07
N SER A 274 8.31 14.54 -8.88
CA SER A 274 8.34 15.68 -7.98
C SER A 274 8.60 15.22 -6.56
N ASP A 275 9.08 16.10 -5.68
CA ASP A 275 9.35 15.75 -4.28
C ASP A 275 8.07 15.33 -3.53
N TYR A 276 6.91 15.87 -3.91
CA TYR A 276 5.61 15.46 -3.35
C TYR A 276 5.20 14.06 -3.79
N GLU A 277 5.43 13.71 -5.06
CA GLU A 277 5.15 12.35 -5.56
C GLU A 277 6.10 11.33 -4.93
N LEU A 278 7.38 11.70 -4.76
CA LEU A 278 8.34 10.86 -4.06
C LEU A 278 7.95 10.67 -2.60
N ALA A 279 7.52 11.74 -1.90
CA ALA A 279 7.02 11.64 -0.53
C ALA A 279 5.80 10.71 -0.43
N GLN A 280 4.86 10.83 -1.38
CA GLN A 280 3.70 9.97 -1.46
C GLN A 280 4.08 8.50 -1.68
N ARG A 281 4.99 8.21 -2.62
CA ARG A 281 5.47 6.83 -2.87
C ARG A 281 6.16 6.24 -1.66
N LEU A 282 7.04 7.00 -0.99
CA LEU A 282 7.71 6.55 0.23
C LEU A 282 6.73 6.20 1.34
N ALA A 283 5.74 7.06 1.58
CA ALA A 283 4.75 6.84 2.62
C ALA A 283 3.83 5.65 2.30
N LEU A 284 3.41 5.49 1.05
CA LEU A 284 2.62 4.33 0.63
C LEU A 284 3.42 3.03 0.72
N PHE A 285 4.69 3.04 0.36
CA PHE A 285 5.53 1.84 0.42
C PHE A 285 5.87 1.44 1.85
N LEU A 286 6.37 2.38 2.67
CA LEU A 286 6.88 2.08 4.01
C LEU A 286 5.77 2.00 5.06
N TRP A 287 4.70 2.79 4.92
CA TRP A 287 3.63 2.93 5.92
C TRP A 287 2.26 2.50 5.41
N SER A 288 2.12 2.25 4.11
CA SER A 288 0.82 2.05 3.44
C SER A 288 -0.18 3.16 3.83
N SER A 289 0.30 4.40 3.89
CA SER A 289 -0.43 5.56 4.39
C SER A 289 0.01 6.85 3.70
N ILE A 290 -0.51 7.99 4.17
CA ILE A 290 -0.14 9.33 3.71
C ILE A 290 1.19 9.81 4.34
N PRO A 291 1.93 10.71 3.67
CA PRO A 291 3.11 11.37 4.24
C PRO A 291 2.77 12.15 5.51
N ASP A 292 3.69 12.17 6.46
CA ASP A 292 3.60 13.05 7.63
C ASP A 292 4.09 14.49 7.31
N GLU A 293 3.87 15.40 8.25
CA GLU A 293 4.22 16.80 8.10
C GLU A 293 5.73 17.00 7.89
N ALA A 294 6.57 16.19 8.55
CA ALA A 294 8.01 16.26 8.41
C ALA A 294 8.44 15.94 6.96
N LEU A 295 7.90 14.86 6.40
CA LEU A 295 8.20 14.45 5.02
C LEU A 295 7.66 15.47 4.00
N ILE A 296 6.44 15.98 4.20
CA ILE A 296 5.86 17.04 3.36
C ILE A 296 6.69 18.33 3.44
N SER A 297 7.18 18.72 4.63
CA SER A 297 8.04 19.90 4.78
C SER A 297 9.35 19.78 3.99
N VAL A 298 9.96 18.60 3.99
CA VAL A 298 11.16 18.33 3.17
C VAL A 298 10.85 18.38 1.68
N ALA A 299 9.70 17.81 1.26
CA ALA A 299 9.24 17.86 -0.11
C ALA A 299 8.94 19.29 -0.58
N GLN A 300 8.31 20.11 0.28
CA GLN A 300 8.02 21.51 -0.01
C GLN A 300 9.28 22.35 -0.26
N LYS A 301 10.39 22.02 0.41
CA LYS A 301 11.70 22.65 0.21
C LYS A 301 12.44 22.16 -1.05
N GLY A 302 11.89 21.21 -1.81
CA GLY A 302 12.52 20.61 -2.99
C GLY A 302 13.81 19.85 -2.65
N GLN A 303 13.89 19.25 -1.45
CA GLN A 303 15.12 18.64 -0.95
C GLN A 303 15.07 17.11 -0.85
N LEU A 304 13.90 16.51 -1.02
CA LEU A 304 13.71 15.08 -0.76
C LEU A 304 14.53 14.19 -1.71
N ARG A 305 14.80 14.66 -2.95
CA ARG A 305 15.61 13.94 -3.93
C ARG A 305 17.13 13.99 -3.66
N LYS A 306 17.60 14.80 -2.71
CA LYS A 306 19.01 14.80 -2.30
C LYS A 306 19.32 13.49 -1.58
N PRO A 307 20.38 12.73 -2.00
CA PRO A 307 20.62 11.36 -1.50
C PRO A 307 20.74 11.27 0.03
N ASP A 308 21.44 12.20 0.65
CA ASP A 308 21.64 12.20 2.11
C ASP A 308 20.34 12.50 2.86
N ILE A 309 19.52 13.43 2.33
CA ILE A 309 18.22 13.76 2.91
C ILE A 309 17.26 12.60 2.73
N LEU A 310 17.19 12.01 1.54
CA LEU A 310 16.38 10.84 1.25
C LEU A 310 16.74 9.68 2.19
N LYS A 311 18.02 9.37 2.34
CA LYS A 311 18.51 8.32 3.24
C LYS A 311 18.13 8.58 4.71
N ARG A 312 18.22 9.83 5.16
CA ARG A 312 17.81 10.24 6.51
C ARG A 312 16.32 10.04 6.72
N GLU A 313 15.48 10.50 5.78
CA GLU A 313 14.03 10.35 5.88
C GLU A 313 13.61 8.87 5.83
N ILE A 314 14.19 8.05 4.96
CA ILE A 314 13.93 6.60 4.92
C ILE A 314 14.27 5.95 6.28
N ARG A 315 15.43 6.28 6.87
CA ARG A 315 15.80 5.73 8.18
C ARG A 315 14.82 6.16 9.28
N ARG A 316 14.43 7.44 9.30
CA ARG A 316 13.40 7.96 10.21
C ARG A 316 12.08 7.20 10.05
N MET A 317 11.65 7.02 8.81
CA MET A 317 10.41 6.34 8.49
C MET A 317 10.41 4.86 8.89
N LEU A 318 11.54 4.18 8.73
CA LEU A 318 11.69 2.77 9.15
C LEU A 318 11.68 2.61 10.67
N LEU A 319 12.12 3.62 11.43
CA LEU A 319 12.06 3.62 12.90
C LEU A 319 10.67 3.98 13.45
N ASP A 320 9.79 4.53 12.62
CA ASP A 320 8.41 4.84 13.00
C ASP A 320 7.58 3.56 13.10
N ARG A 321 6.69 3.47 14.11
CA ARG A 321 5.79 2.32 14.30
C ARG A 321 4.93 1.99 13.07
N ARG A 322 4.64 2.98 12.21
CA ARG A 322 3.90 2.81 10.96
C ARG A 322 4.63 1.92 9.95
N SER A 323 5.96 1.78 10.06
CA SER A 323 6.76 0.90 9.21
C SER A 323 6.40 -0.59 9.36
N ARG A 324 5.68 -0.94 10.42
CA ARG A 324 5.08 -2.26 10.57
C ARG A 324 4.20 -2.64 9.36
N ALA A 325 3.57 -1.65 8.70
CA ALA A 325 2.83 -1.85 7.48
C ALA A 325 3.67 -2.45 6.33
N LEU A 326 4.99 -2.18 6.30
CA LEU A 326 5.88 -2.79 5.31
C LEU A 326 5.91 -4.32 5.44
N SER A 327 5.93 -4.85 6.66
CA SER A 327 5.88 -6.30 6.89
C SER A 327 4.47 -6.86 6.77
N GLU A 328 3.48 -6.19 7.34
CA GLU A 328 2.08 -6.67 7.37
C GLU A 328 1.40 -6.61 6.00
N ASN A 329 1.75 -5.65 5.16
CA ASN A 329 1.15 -5.48 3.84
C ASN A 329 2.09 -5.95 2.73
N PHE A 330 3.24 -5.28 2.54
CA PHE A 330 4.13 -5.60 1.42
C PHE A 330 4.78 -6.98 1.55
N ALA A 331 5.53 -7.26 2.63
CA ALA A 331 6.28 -8.51 2.74
C ALA A 331 5.35 -9.72 2.81
N ARG A 332 4.18 -9.60 3.45
CA ARG A 332 3.17 -10.65 3.50
C ARG A 332 2.66 -11.02 2.10
N GLN A 333 2.35 -10.04 1.26
CA GLN A 333 1.89 -10.27 -0.11
C GLN A 333 3.02 -10.78 -1.00
N TRP A 334 4.21 -10.20 -0.89
CA TRP A 334 5.40 -10.60 -1.65
C TRP A 334 5.78 -12.06 -1.39
N LEU A 335 5.78 -12.48 -0.13
CA LEU A 335 6.10 -13.84 0.29
C LEU A 335 4.88 -14.78 0.30
N ARG A 336 3.70 -14.29 -0.10
CA ARG A 336 2.42 -15.04 -0.09
C ARG A 336 2.13 -15.74 1.25
N LEU A 337 2.47 -15.09 2.38
CA LEU A 337 2.32 -15.66 3.71
C LEU A 337 0.86 -15.91 4.11
N ASP A 338 -0.09 -15.26 3.47
CA ASP A 338 -1.53 -15.50 3.61
C ASP A 338 -1.92 -16.91 3.16
N GLN A 339 -1.21 -17.50 2.20
CA GLN A 339 -1.44 -18.87 1.74
C GLN A 339 -1.01 -19.93 2.77
N LEU A 340 -0.06 -19.60 3.65
CA LEU A 340 0.38 -20.51 4.72
C LEU A 340 -0.74 -20.88 5.69
N VAL A 341 -1.72 -20.00 5.89
CA VAL A 341 -2.87 -20.25 6.80
C VAL A 341 -3.79 -21.32 6.24
N THR A 342 -3.83 -21.48 4.93
CA THR A 342 -4.67 -22.45 4.21
C THR A 342 -3.88 -23.63 3.64
N ALA A 343 -2.55 -23.59 3.75
CA ALA A 343 -1.70 -24.68 3.30
C ALA A 343 -1.94 -25.94 4.19
N VAL A 344 -2.29 -27.03 3.55
CA VAL A 344 -2.36 -28.34 4.19
C VAL A 344 -1.02 -29.02 3.92
N PRO A 345 -0.20 -29.30 4.95
CA PRO A 345 1.05 -30.02 4.77
C PRO A 345 0.80 -31.38 4.11
N ASP A 346 1.65 -31.77 3.20
CA ASP A 346 1.69 -33.12 2.68
C ASP A 346 2.17 -34.08 3.77
N PHE A 347 1.26 -34.89 4.30
CA PHE A 347 1.56 -35.81 5.41
C PHE A 347 2.61 -36.86 5.06
N ASP A 348 2.76 -37.21 3.79
CA ASP A 348 3.78 -38.18 3.35
C ASP A 348 5.18 -37.58 3.35
N ARG A 349 5.30 -36.25 3.29
CA ARG A 349 6.58 -35.52 3.33
C ARG A 349 6.91 -34.91 4.68
N PHE A 350 5.91 -34.56 5.48
CA PHE A 350 6.06 -33.76 6.71
C PHE A 350 5.38 -34.40 7.95
N GLY A 351 4.89 -35.64 7.83
CA GLY A 351 4.17 -36.37 8.85
C GLY A 351 4.94 -36.78 10.09
#